data_3685714f09af3f589386d8a1bdc8a1e7
#
_entry.id   3685714f09af3f589386d8a1bdc8a1e7
#
_cell.length_a   1.000
_cell.length_b   1.000
_cell.length_c   1.000
_cell.angle_alpha   90.00
_cell.angle_beta   90.00
_cell.angle_gamma   90.00
#
_symmetry.space_group_name_H-M   'P 1'
#
loop_
_entity.id
_entity.type
_entity.pdbx_description
1 polymer ?
#
loop_
_entity_poly.entity_id
_entity_poly.type
_entity_poly.pdbx_seq_one_letter_code
_entity_poly.pdbx_strand_id
1 'polypeptide(L)'
;MQISSSTSMITALSHYGDKTDLSKCFELVKNAGFEAMDLSLMMYCDIGCGMTVGDHVEWANKTREMADKYGIAINQTHGDALNNMQWDDFEHVRQKGFTERNICCLEASKILGAKWMVVHPMNLAHLEIYNVKENKEANLRYLEPIIEHAKKIGIGVAVENMVDHRRNKRRYCGGDPYELLDLVDTINDSSVGICVDTGHANQAGLNAAELIRLVGSRLKATHIDDNFADEDTHLVPFYGNINWKEVSKALSEVGYDNDFSFELCWPDIPLSATDSYLKFIHTLGQSIIDLK
;
A
#
# COMPACT_ATOMS: atom_id res chain seq x y z
N MET A 1 12.45 -9.04 8.51
CA MET A 1 11.58 -7.89 8.16
C MET A 1 12.34 -6.61 8.41
N GLN A 2 12.20 -5.63 7.53
CA GLN A 2 12.74 -4.27 7.65
C GLN A 2 11.61 -3.31 7.99
N ILE A 3 11.84 -2.31 8.83
CA ILE A 3 10.79 -1.33 9.16
C ILE A 3 10.79 -0.25 8.09
N SER A 4 9.64 -0.07 7.48
CA SER A 4 9.39 0.90 6.42
C SER A 4 8.29 1.89 6.83
N SER A 5 8.31 3.06 6.23
CA SER A 5 7.28 4.09 6.40
C SER A 5 6.74 4.49 5.05
N SER A 6 5.43 4.54 4.91
CA SER A 6 4.81 5.10 3.71
C SER A 6 5.08 6.61 3.59
N THR A 7 5.30 7.08 2.37
CA THR A 7 5.38 8.52 2.09
C THR A 7 4.08 9.24 2.37
N SER A 8 2.93 8.57 2.33
CA SER A 8 1.63 9.16 2.68
C SER A 8 1.64 9.75 4.08
N MET A 9 2.30 9.08 5.04
CA MET A 9 2.49 9.57 6.40
C MET A 9 3.28 10.89 6.48
N ILE A 10 4.18 11.16 5.52
CA ILE A 10 5.11 12.30 5.60
C ILE A 10 4.73 13.41 4.63
N THR A 11 4.17 13.08 3.47
CA THR A 11 3.75 14.08 2.47
C THR A 11 2.47 14.82 2.86
N ALA A 12 1.69 14.27 3.79
CA ALA A 12 0.66 15.04 4.49
C ALA A 12 1.24 16.22 5.29
N LEU A 13 2.55 16.33 5.40
CA LEU A 13 3.30 17.48 5.88
C LEU A 13 3.19 18.67 4.89
N SER A 14 1.99 19.03 4.50
CA SER A 14 1.73 20.27 3.75
C SER A 14 2.30 21.53 4.44
N HIS A 15 2.70 21.38 5.69
CA HIS A 15 3.39 22.40 6.48
C HIS A 15 4.87 22.58 6.11
N TYR A 16 5.50 21.62 5.40
CA TYR A 16 6.92 21.73 5.01
C TYR A 16 7.14 22.30 3.60
N GLY A 17 6.13 22.89 3.00
CA GLY A 17 6.28 23.55 1.71
C GLY A 17 5.97 22.67 0.52
N ASP A 18 6.91 22.50 -0.39
CA ASP A 18 6.68 21.80 -1.64
C ASP A 18 6.46 20.30 -1.41
N LYS A 19 5.25 19.80 -1.69
CA LYS A 19 4.89 18.38 -1.61
C LYS A 19 5.72 17.50 -2.57
N THR A 20 6.46 18.13 -3.48
CA THR A 20 7.30 17.46 -4.48
C THR A 20 8.72 17.22 -3.99
N ASP A 21 9.15 17.85 -2.87
CA ASP A 21 10.49 17.69 -2.32
C ASP A 21 10.58 16.45 -1.40
N LEU A 22 10.86 15.31 -2.00
CA LEU A 22 11.12 14.08 -1.28
C LEU A 22 12.42 14.09 -0.45
N SER A 23 13.32 15.06 -0.69
CA SER A 23 14.59 15.10 0.04
C SER A 23 14.38 15.26 1.53
N LYS A 24 13.38 16.05 1.92
CA LYS A 24 12.99 16.23 3.33
C LYS A 24 12.38 14.97 3.92
N CYS A 25 11.59 14.23 3.14
CA CYS A 25 11.03 12.94 3.58
C CYS A 25 12.15 11.94 3.87
N PHE A 26 13.11 11.77 2.96
CA PHE A 26 14.25 10.86 3.16
C PHE A 26 15.11 11.28 4.36
N GLU A 27 15.35 12.58 4.55
CA GLU A 27 16.08 13.10 5.72
C GLU A 27 15.39 12.73 7.03
N LEU A 28 14.07 12.97 7.12
CA LEU A 28 13.28 12.73 8.34
C LEU A 28 13.25 11.24 8.70
N VAL A 29 12.96 10.37 7.75
CA VAL A 29 12.91 8.92 8.01
C VAL A 29 14.28 8.38 8.37
N LYS A 30 15.35 8.85 7.70
CA LYS A 30 16.73 8.47 8.04
C LYS A 30 17.08 8.87 9.46
N ASN A 31 16.78 10.10 9.86
CA ASN A 31 17.04 10.61 11.21
C ASN A 31 16.23 9.86 12.29
N ALA A 32 15.08 9.33 11.92
CA ALA A 32 14.24 8.52 12.81
C ALA A 32 14.72 7.07 12.96
N GLY A 33 15.64 6.61 12.11
CA GLY A 33 16.22 5.27 12.15
C GLY A 33 15.66 4.29 11.13
N PHE A 34 14.73 4.71 10.27
CA PHE A 34 14.24 3.85 9.20
C PHE A 34 15.34 3.54 8.18
N GLU A 35 15.30 2.33 7.65
CA GLU A 35 16.20 1.88 6.60
C GLU A 35 15.49 1.70 5.26
N ALA A 36 14.15 1.74 5.27
CA ALA A 36 13.31 1.62 4.08
C ALA A 36 12.14 2.61 4.07
N MET A 37 11.65 2.90 2.87
CA MET A 37 10.41 3.64 2.63
C MET A 37 9.54 2.91 1.62
N ASP A 38 8.23 3.01 1.83
CA ASP A 38 7.19 2.67 0.88
C ASP A 38 6.73 3.96 0.16
N LEU A 39 6.97 4.04 -1.15
CA LEU A 39 6.59 5.22 -1.91
C LEU A 39 5.16 5.09 -2.45
N SER A 40 4.26 5.90 -1.90
CA SER A 40 2.89 6.03 -2.41
C SER A 40 2.88 6.85 -3.71
N LEU A 41 3.06 6.15 -4.84
CA LEU A 41 3.21 6.79 -6.17
C LEU A 41 1.93 7.50 -6.61
N MET A 42 0.76 7.07 -6.13
CA MET A 42 -0.52 7.74 -6.42
C MET A 42 -0.49 9.23 -6.06
N MET A 43 0.25 9.60 -5.01
CA MET A 43 0.35 11.00 -4.58
C MET A 43 1.09 11.88 -5.59
N TYR A 44 1.91 11.29 -6.45
CA TYR A 44 2.71 11.99 -7.45
C TYR A 44 2.09 11.95 -8.84
N CYS A 45 1.13 11.07 -9.09
CA CYS A 45 0.41 10.99 -10.36
C CYS A 45 -0.52 12.19 -10.59
N ASP A 46 -1.10 12.75 -9.52
CA ASP A 46 -2.17 13.75 -9.62
C ASP A 46 -1.71 15.21 -9.50
N ILE A 47 -0.51 15.49 -8.99
CA ILE A 47 -0.06 16.86 -8.66
C ILE A 47 0.94 17.45 -9.63
N GLY A 48 1.09 16.89 -10.81
CA GLY A 48 1.99 17.44 -11.84
C GLY A 48 3.48 17.46 -11.43
N CYS A 49 3.88 16.57 -10.51
CA CYS A 49 5.23 16.53 -9.96
C CYS A 49 6.18 15.60 -10.72
N GLY A 50 5.88 15.27 -11.97
CA GLY A 50 6.76 14.51 -12.84
C GLY A 50 6.49 13.01 -12.91
N MET A 51 5.52 12.48 -12.17
CA MET A 51 5.01 11.10 -12.33
C MET A 51 3.90 11.01 -13.39
N THR A 52 3.85 11.95 -14.33
CA THR A 52 2.96 11.88 -15.47
C THR A 52 3.49 10.93 -16.53
N VAL A 53 2.58 10.47 -17.40
CA VAL A 53 2.97 9.65 -18.55
C VAL A 53 4.03 10.39 -19.38
N GLY A 54 5.23 9.84 -19.48
CA GLY A 54 6.37 10.41 -20.18
C GLY A 54 7.50 10.94 -19.30
N ASP A 55 7.23 11.38 -18.07
CA ASP A 55 8.23 11.97 -17.18
C ASP A 55 8.63 11.07 -16.00
N HIS A 56 7.89 9.96 -15.80
CA HIS A 56 8.06 9.06 -14.65
C HIS A 56 9.47 8.45 -14.55
N VAL A 57 10.14 8.21 -15.67
CA VAL A 57 11.50 7.64 -15.69
C VAL A 57 12.51 8.65 -15.12
N GLU A 58 12.45 9.91 -15.53
CA GLU A 58 13.32 10.96 -15.02
C GLU A 58 13.07 11.21 -13.53
N TRP A 59 11.79 11.29 -13.14
CA TRP A 59 11.39 11.44 -11.75
C TRP A 59 11.91 10.27 -10.89
N ALA A 60 11.72 9.03 -11.34
CA ALA A 60 12.15 7.84 -10.60
C ALA A 60 13.68 7.78 -10.45
N ASN A 61 14.44 8.13 -11.48
CA ASN A 61 15.91 8.19 -11.38
C ASN A 61 16.37 9.24 -10.36
N LYS A 62 15.81 10.45 -10.38
CA LYS A 62 16.11 11.50 -9.38
C LYS A 62 15.75 11.06 -7.98
N THR A 63 14.61 10.39 -7.82
CA THR A 63 14.15 9.87 -6.53
C THR A 63 15.06 8.75 -6.04
N ARG A 64 15.53 7.87 -6.94
CA ARG A 64 16.47 6.81 -6.61
C ARG A 64 17.80 7.39 -6.13
N GLU A 65 18.34 8.40 -6.83
CA GLU A 65 19.59 9.08 -6.42
C GLU A 65 19.43 9.70 -5.02
N MET A 66 18.27 10.28 -4.70
CA MET A 66 18.01 10.79 -3.35
C MET A 66 17.95 9.66 -2.31
N ALA A 67 17.25 8.58 -2.59
CA ALA A 67 17.17 7.42 -1.69
C ALA A 67 18.58 6.85 -1.41
N ASP A 68 19.41 6.69 -2.44
CA ASP A 68 20.78 6.22 -2.31
C ASP A 68 21.64 7.18 -1.48
N LYS A 69 21.51 8.49 -1.68
CA LYS A 69 22.21 9.52 -0.88
C LYS A 69 21.93 9.39 0.62
N TYR A 70 20.69 9.08 0.99
CA TYR A 70 20.30 8.90 2.40
C TYR A 70 20.46 7.46 2.88
N GLY A 71 20.78 6.51 2.00
CA GLY A 71 20.89 5.09 2.33
C GLY A 71 19.55 4.50 2.77
N ILE A 72 18.48 4.88 2.07
CA ILE A 72 17.10 4.37 2.28
C ILE A 72 16.77 3.41 1.16
N ALA A 73 16.38 2.19 1.49
CA ALA A 73 15.87 1.23 0.53
C ALA A 73 14.41 1.54 0.15
N ILE A 74 14.03 1.22 -1.09
CA ILE A 74 12.64 1.24 -1.53
C ILE A 74 12.33 -0.18 -1.99
N ASN A 75 11.76 -0.99 -1.09
CA ASN A 75 11.45 -2.40 -1.35
C ASN A 75 10.01 -2.60 -1.82
N GLN A 76 9.13 -1.69 -1.44
CA GLN A 76 7.71 -1.66 -1.71
C GLN A 76 7.31 -0.28 -2.20
N THR A 77 6.30 -0.22 -3.07
CA THR A 77 5.67 1.01 -3.54
C THR A 77 4.17 0.80 -3.63
N HIS A 78 3.40 1.87 -3.61
CA HIS A 78 1.97 1.84 -3.87
C HIS A 78 1.69 2.48 -5.24
N GLY A 79 1.03 1.75 -6.13
CA GLY A 79 0.62 2.24 -7.44
C GLY A 79 -0.49 3.28 -7.37
N ASP A 80 -0.95 3.73 -8.54
CA ASP A 80 -2.08 4.66 -8.61
C ASP A 80 -3.34 3.95 -8.11
N ALA A 81 -3.95 4.54 -7.09
CA ALA A 81 -5.21 4.09 -6.53
C ALA A 81 -6.28 5.13 -6.83
N LEU A 82 -7.41 4.66 -7.30
CA LEU A 82 -8.53 5.52 -7.54
C LEU A 82 -9.26 5.79 -6.21
N ASN A 83 -8.97 6.89 -5.55
CA ASN A 83 -9.69 7.31 -4.36
C ASN A 83 -11.15 7.70 -4.69
N ASN A 84 -12.12 7.18 -3.93
CA ASN A 84 -13.55 7.53 -3.98
C ASN A 84 -14.21 7.43 -5.34
N MET A 85 -14.12 6.28 -5.94
CA MET A 85 -14.54 6.11 -7.31
C MET A 85 -16.00 5.96 -7.55
N GLN A 86 -16.51 6.90 -8.29
CA GLN A 86 -17.68 6.70 -9.11
C GLN A 86 -17.21 6.07 -10.44
N TRP A 87 -17.37 4.78 -10.54
CA TRP A 87 -16.91 3.95 -11.66
C TRP A 87 -17.83 4.06 -12.90
N ASP A 88 -18.82 4.93 -12.87
CA ASP A 88 -19.83 5.07 -13.92
C ASP A 88 -19.25 5.45 -15.29
N ASP A 89 -18.05 6.05 -15.33
CA ASP A 89 -17.32 6.41 -16.57
C ASP A 89 -16.17 5.44 -16.90
N PHE A 90 -16.11 4.31 -16.23
CA PHE A 90 -14.91 3.49 -16.15
C PHE A 90 -14.55 2.79 -17.47
N GLU A 91 -15.53 2.41 -18.26
CA GLU A 91 -15.29 1.49 -19.37
C GLU A 91 -14.46 2.07 -20.52
N HIS A 92 -14.36 3.39 -20.71
CA HIS A 92 -13.75 3.91 -21.93
C HIS A 92 -12.57 4.87 -21.75
N VAL A 93 -12.57 5.76 -20.80
CA VAL A 93 -11.55 6.81 -20.69
C VAL A 93 -10.68 6.67 -19.44
N ARG A 94 -11.31 6.43 -18.29
CA ARG A 94 -10.58 6.34 -17.01
C ARG A 94 -9.80 5.03 -16.88
N GLN A 95 -10.35 3.91 -17.34
CA GLN A 95 -9.69 2.62 -17.27
C GLN A 95 -8.36 2.63 -18.01
N LYS A 96 -8.36 3.12 -19.24
CA LYS A 96 -7.15 3.19 -20.05
C LYS A 96 -6.09 4.08 -19.42
N GLY A 97 -6.46 5.30 -19.02
CA GLY A 97 -5.54 6.22 -18.35
C GLY A 97 -5.02 5.67 -17.02
N PHE A 98 -5.85 4.96 -16.28
CA PHE A 98 -5.47 4.34 -15.02
C PHE A 98 -4.51 3.17 -15.21
N THR A 99 -4.76 2.31 -16.19
CA THR A 99 -3.83 1.24 -16.55
C THR A 99 -2.48 1.81 -17.00
N GLU A 100 -2.49 2.84 -17.83
CA GLU A 100 -1.27 3.53 -18.29
C GLU A 100 -0.50 4.13 -17.11
N ARG A 101 -1.17 4.78 -16.16
CA ARG A 101 -0.52 5.32 -14.95
C ARG A 101 0.06 4.21 -14.06
N ASN A 102 -0.64 3.10 -13.86
CA ASN A 102 -0.09 1.96 -13.12
C ASN A 102 1.10 1.31 -13.83
N ILE A 103 1.13 1.29 -15.16
CA ILE A 103 2.32 0.87 -15.90
C ILE A 103 3.49 1.83 -15.65
N CYS A 104 3.26 3.15 -15.67
CA CYS A 104 4.28 4.14 -15.30
C CYS A 104 4.75 3.95 -13.84
N CYS A 105 3.83 3.65 -12.91
CA CYS A 105 4.17 3.33 -11.53
C CYS A 105 5.05 2.07 -11.43
N LEU A 106 4.76 1.02 -12.19
CA LEU A 106 5.59 -0.19 -12.24
C LEU A 106 7.01 0.10 -12.74
N GLU A 107 7.14 0.89 -13.82
CA GLU A 107 8.44 1.27 -14.36
C GLU A 107 9.24 2.12 -13.37
N ALA A 108 8.58 3.09 -12.72
CA ALA A 108 9.16 3.87 -11.64
C ALA A 108 9.59 2.98 -10.47
N SER A 109 8.71 2.07 -10.02
CA SER A 109 9.00 1.12 -8.93
C SER A 109 10.21 0.26 -9.23
N LYS A 110 10.35 -0.20 -10.48
CA LYS A 110 11.52 -0.96 -10.92
C LYS A 110 12.81 -0.15 -10.85
N ILE A 111 12.78 1.10 -11.30
CA ILE A 111 13.93 2.02 -11.22
C ILE A 111 14.29 2.30 -9.76
N LEU A 112 13.29 2.49 -8.91
CA LEU A 112 13.45 2.70 -7.47
C LEU A 112 14.01 1.48 -6.73
N GLY A 113 13.96 0.29 -7.34
CA GLY A 113 14.48 -0.95 -6.75
C GLY A 113 13.44 -1.75 -5.98
N ALA A 114 12.16 -1.38 -6.06
CA ALA A 114 11.09 -2.11 -5.39
C ALA A 114 10.96 -3.53 -5.93
N LYS A 115 10.63 -4.44 -5.03
CA LYS A 115 10.33 -5.85 -5.35
C LYS A 115 8.85 -6.02 -5.66
N TRP A 116 8.01 -5.25 -4.97
CA TRP A 116 6.55 -5.34 -5.02
C TRP A 116 5.93 -3.95 -5.16
N MET A 117 4.94 -3.84 -6.04
CA MET A 117 4.06 -2.68 -6.11
C MET A 117 2.67 -3.10 -5.64
N VAL A 118 2.15 -2.40 -4.65
CA VAL A 118 0.79 -2.59 -4.14
C VAL A 118 -0.21 -1.98 -5.11
N VAL A 119 -1.33 -2.65 -5.33
CA VAL A 119 -2.45 -2.17 -6.14
C VAL A 119 -3.77 -2.49 -5.46
N HIS A 120 -4.73 -1.58 -5.56
CA HIS A 120 -6.08 -1.85 -5.11
C HIS A 120 -6.86 -2.68 -6.13
N PRO A 121 -7.70 -3.62 -5.68
CA PRO A 121 -8.70 -4.21 -6.54
C PRO A 121 -9.78 -3.18 -6.85
N MET A 122 -10.45 -3.39 -7.98
CA MET A 122 -11.47 -2.51 -8.50
C MET A 122 -12.88 -2.94 -8.05
N ASN A 123 -13.78 -1.96 -7.91
CA ASN A 123 -15.20 -2.17 -7.68
C ASN A 123 -16.05 -1.68 -8.86
N LEU A 124 -17.08 -2.43 -9.23
CA LEU A 124 -18.07 -2.02 -10.22
C LEU A 124 -19.18 -1.21 -9.54
N ALA A 125 -19.08 0.12 -9.61
CA ALA A 125 -19.99 1.02 -8.91
C ALA A 125 -21.38 1.15 -9.57
N HIS A 126 -21.52 0.77 -10.83
CA HIS A 126 -22.81 0.77 -11.54
C HIS A 126 -23.76 -0.35 -11.07
N LEU A 127 -23.26 -1.29 -10.29
CA LEU A 127 -24.09 -2.36 -9.74
C LEU A 127 -24.81 -1.86 -8.48
N GLU A 128 -26.13 -1.85 -8.51
CA GLU A 128 -26.93 -1.56 -7.31
C GLU A 128 -26.71 -2.58 -6.20
N ILE A 129 -26.34 -3.81 -6.59
CA ILE A 129 -26.05 -4.92 -5.70
C ILE A 129 -24.66 -5.44 -6.04
N TYR A 130 -23.82 -5.58 -5.01
CA TYR A 130 -22.49 -6.16 -5.16
C TYR A 130 -22.57 -7.56 -5.77
N ASN A 131 -21.86 -7.79 -6.86
CA ASN A 131 -21.79 -9.07 -7.55
C ASN A 131 -20.35 -9.58 -7.57
N VAL A 132 -20.10 -10.63 -6.79
CA VAL A 132 -18.78 -11.26 -6.64
C VAL A 132 -18.17 -11.65 -7.99
N LYS A 133 -18.96 -12.34 -8.82
CA LYS A 133 -18.49 -12.85 -10.11
C LYS A 133 -18.12 -11.70 -11.07
N GLU A 134 -18.97 -10.70 -11.19
CA GLU A 134 -18.73 -9.57 -12.10
C GLU A 134 -17.53 -8.72 -11.64
N ASN A 135 -17.40 -8.49 -10.32
CA ASN A 135 -16.24 -7.81 -9.76
C ASN A 135 -14.95 -8.61 -9.98
N LYS A 136 -14.96 -9.93 -9.79
CA LYS A 136 -13.81 -10.79 -10.08
C LYS A 136 -13.42 -10.73 -11.57
N GLU A 137 -14.37 -10.87 -12.48
CA GLU A 137 -14.12 -10.80 -13.92
C GLU A 137 -13.57 -9.43 -14.35
N ALA A 138 -14.07 -8.34 -13.76
CA ALA A 138 -13.56 -6.99 -13.99
C ALA A 138 -12.12 -6.84 -13.50
N ASN A 139 -11.81 -7.35 -12.29
CA ASN A 139 -10.45 -7.31 -11.74
C ASN A 139 -9.46 -8.16 -12.56
N LEU A 140 -9.85 -9.31 -13.04
CA LEU A 140 -9.01 -10.13 -13.93
C LEU A 140 -8.64 -9.34 -15.20
N ARG A 141 -9.62 -8.70 -15.85
CA ARG A 141 -9.37 -7.87 -17.05
C ARG A 141 -8.53 -6.62 -16.74
N TYR A 142 -8.76 -6.01 -15.59
CA TYR A 142 -8.06 -4.81 -15.15
C TYR A 142 -6.60 -5.09 -14.81
N LEU A 143 -6.34 -6.16 -14.06
CA LEU A 143 -5.00 -6.49 -13.60
C LEU A 143 -4.12 -7.14 -14.69
N GLU A 144 -4.73 -7.80 -15.69
CA GLU A 144 -4.01 -8.49 -16.75
C GLU A 144 -2.90 -7.64 -17.41
N PRO A 145 -3.17 -6.43 -17.97
CA PRO A 145 -2.11 -5.63 -18.61
C PRO A 145 -1.05 -5.14 -17.62
N ILE A 146 -1.41 -4.89 -16.38
CA ILE A 146 -0.48 -4.48 -15.31
C ILE A 146 0.46 -5.63 -14.97
N ILE A 147 -0.10 -6.83 -14.78
CA ILE A 147 0.66 -8.05 -14.45
C ILE A 147 1.59 -8.44 -15.61
N GLU A 148 1.10 -8.43 -16.84
CA GLU A 148 1.94 -8.76 -18.00
C GLU A 148 3.11 -7.79 -18.14
N HIS A 149 2.89 -6.49 -17.87
CA HIS A 149 3.98 -5.51 -17.87
C HIS A 149 4.94 -5.77 -16.70
N ALA A 150 4.43 -6.03 -15.50
CA ALA A 150 5.23 -6.34 -14.31
C ALA A 150 6.15 -7.54 -14.55
N LYS A 151 5.62 -8.62 -15.13
CA LYS A 151 6.42 -9.79 -15.54
C LYS A 151 7.52 -9.46 -16.52
N LYS A 152 7.21 -8.66 -17.52
CA LYS A 152 8.17 -8.24 -18.55
C LYS A 152 9.37 -7.49 -17.97
N ILE A 153 9.13 -6.64 -16.96
CA ILE A 153 10.19 -5.85 -16.32
C ILE A 153 10.76 -6.48 -15.05
N GLY A 154 10.17 -7.58 -14.58
CA GLY A 154 10.64 -8.36 -13.43
C GLY A 154 10.40 -7.65 -12.09
N ILE A 155 9.16 -7.23 -11.83
CA ILE A 155 8.66 -6.72 -10.54
C ILE A 155 7.38 -7.48 -10.17
N GLY A 156 7.06 -7.58 -8.89
CA GLY A 156 5.81 -8.19 -8.43
C GLY A 156 4.68 -7.18 -8.23
N VAL A 157 3.45 -7.67 -8.30
CA VAL A 157 2.22 -6.92 -7.98
C VAL A 157 1.57 -7.56 -6.75
N ALA A 158 1.30 -6.77 -5.71
CA ALA A 158 0.62 -7.21 -4.51
C ALA A 158 -0.78 -6.58 -4.46
N VAL A 159 -1.83 -7.40 -4.57
CA VAL A 159 -3.21 -6.93 -4.49
C VAL A 159 -3.60 -6.77 -3.04
N GLU A 160 -4.11 -5.59 -2.67
CA GLU A 160 -4.41 -5.25 -1.30
C GLU A 160 -5.81 -5.71 -0.87
N ASN A 161 -5.94 -6.16 0.40
CA ASN A 161 -7.25 -6.32 1.00
C ASN A 161 -7.85 -4.96 1.35
N MET A 162 -9.14 -4.80 1.06
CA MET A 162 -9.84 -3.55 1.19
C MET A 162 -10.79 -3.55 2.37
N VAL A 163 -11.20 -2.35 2.75
CA VAL A 163 -12.27 -2.13 3.73
C VAL A 163 -13.59 -2.74 3.26
N ASP A 164 -14.43 -3.15 4.20
CA ASP A 164 -15.82 -3.50 3.93
C ASP A 164 -16.73 -2.65 4.84
N HIS A 165 -17.30 -1.58 4.29
CA HIS A 165 -18.09 -0.62 5.06
C HIS A 165 -19.43 -1.22 5.51
N ARG A 166 -19.40 -2.09 6.50
CA ARG A 166 -20.57 -2.77 7.06
C ARG A 166 -21.65 -1.80 7.53
N ARG A 167 -21.27 -0.64 8.08
CA ARG A 167 -22.20 0.40 8.50
C ARG A 167 -23.02 0.97 7.34
N ASN A 168 -22.38 1.15 6.17
CA ASN A 168 -23.01 1.73 4.99
C ASN A 168 -23.60 0.67 4.05
N LYS A 169 -23.53 -0.62 4.43
CA LYS A 169 -23.92 -1.76 3.57
C LYS A 169 -23.24 -1.75 2.20
N ARG A 170 -22.08 -1.11 2.10
CA ARG A 170 -21.24 -1.15 0.91
C ARG A 170 -20.21 -2.26 1.09
N ARG A 171 -20.20 -3.17 0.13
CA ARG A 171 -19.22 -4.22 0.02
C ARG A 171 -18.19 -3.80 -1.03
N TYR A 172 -16.93 -4.06 -0.76
CA TYR A 172 -15.82 -3.79 -1.66
C TYR A 172 -15.11 -5.09 -2.06
N CYS A 173 -14.65 -5.16 -3.31
CA CYS A 173 -13.78 -6.24 -3.74
C CYS A 173 -12.48 -6.20 -2.91
N GLY A 174 -12.08 -7.37 -2.42
CA GLY A 174 -10.94 -7.45 -1.51
C GLY A 174 -11.29 -7.27 -0.03
N GLY A 175 -12.51 -6.83 0.33
CA GLY A 175 -12.96 -6.79 1.72
C GLY A 175 -13.29 -8.18 2.30
N ASP A 176 -13.64 -9.14 1.45
CA ASP A 176 -13.78 -10.54 1.83
C ASP A 176 -12.49 -11.30 1.47
N PRO A 177 -11.83 -11.95 2.45
CA PRO A 177 -10.54 -12.58 2.21
C PRO A 177 -10.61 -13.76 1.22
N TYR A 178 -11.73 -14.45 1.16
CA TYR A 178 -11.89 -15.57 0.23
C TYR A 178 -12.08 -15.10 -1.21
N GLU A 179 -12.69 -13.91 -1.43
CA GLU A 179 -12.77 -13.30 -2.75
C GLU A 179 -11.41 -12.83 -3.23
N LEU A 180 -10.60 -12.23 -2.34
CA LEU A 180 -9.25 -11.82 -2.65
C LEU A 180 -8.36 -13.00 -2.98
N LEU A 181 -8.42 -14.07 -2.19
CA LEU A 181 -7.68 -15.31 -2.45
C LEU A 181 -8.11 -15.96 -3.78
N ASP A 182 -9.42 -16.03 -4.03
CA ASP A 182 -9.95 -16.59 -5.29
C ASP A 182 -9.52 -15.77 -6.51
N LEU A 183 -9.42 -14.46 -6.39
CA LEU A 183 -8.90 -13.58 -7.44
C LEU A 183 -7.42 -13.91 -7.71
N VAL A 184 -6.58 -13.88 -6.69
CA VAL A 184 -5.13 -14.11 -6.82
C VAL A 184 -4.82 -15.55 -7.27
N ASP A 185 -5.52 -16.52 -6.72
CA ASP A 185 -5.36 -17.95 -7.12
C ASP A 185 -5.85 -18.21 -8.56
N THR A 186 -6.84 -17.45 -9.04
CA THR A 186 -7.28 -17.53 -10.44
C THR A 186 -6.24 -16.96 -11.39
N ILE A 187 -5.57 -15.87 -11.02
CA ILE A 187 -4.44 -15.30 -11.78
C ILE A 187 -3.30 -16.33 -11.85
N ASN A 188 -3.02 -17.04 -10.75
CA ASN A 188 -2.05 -18.13 -10.66
C ASN A 188 -0.68 -17.79 -11.26
N ASP A 189 -0.13 -16.64 -10.89
CA ASP A 189 1.17 -16.17 -11.35
C ASP A 189 2.08 -15.83 -10.16
N SER A 190 3.33 -16.27 -10.20
CA SER A 190 4.31 -16.05 -9.12
C SER A 190 4.72 -14.58 -8.94
N SER A 191 4.45 -13.73 -9.93
CA SER A 191 4.64 -12.28 -9.85
C SER A 191 3.47 -11.57 -9.19
N VAL A 192 2.42 -12.30 -8.76
CA VAL A 192 1.25 -11.76 -8.08
C VAL A 192 1.18 -12.30 -6.66
N GLY A 193 0.93 -11.40 -5.72
CA GLY A 193 0.75 -11.72 -4.31
C GLY A 193 -0.32 -10.84 -3.69
N ILE A 194 -0.35 -10.83 -2.37
CA ILE A 194 -1.29 -10.07 -1.57
C ILE A 194 -0.52 -9.08 -0.68
N CYS A 195 -0.99 -7.85 -0.62
CA CYS A 195 -0.69 -6.91 0.45
C CYS A 195 -1.75 -7.09 1.53
N VAL A 196 -1.31 -7.29 2.78
CA VAL A 196 -2.23 -7.26 3.92
C VAL A 196 -2.14 -5.92 4.60
N ASP A 197 -3.23 -5.16 4.50
CA ASP A 197 -3.48 -3.99 5.31
C ASP A 197 -4.24 -4.41 6.58
N THR A 198 -3.65 -4.09 7.74
CA THR A 198 -4.12 -4.53 9.05
C THR A 198 -5.36 -3.77 9.52
N GLY A 199 -5.43 -2.47 9.20
CA GLY A 199 -6.57 -1.62 9.51
C GLY A 199 -7.77 -1.94 8.65
N HIS A 200 -7.59 -2.12 7.34
CA HIS A 200 -8.63 -2.59 6.44
C HIS A 200 -9.24 -3.93 6.92
N ALA A 201 -8.37 -4.87 7.31
CA ALA A 201 -8.84 -6.15 7.86
C ALA A 201 -9.70 -5.95 9.11
N ASN A 202 -9.24 -5.13 10.05
CA ASN A 202 -9.96 -4.85 11.28
C ASN A 202 -11.31 -4.16 11.03
N GLN A 203 -11.34 -3.17 10.13
CA GLN A 203 -12.56 -2.47 9.75
C GLN A 203 -13.56 -3.40 9.03
N ALA A 204 -13.08 -4.32 8.19
CA ALA A 204 -13.89 -5.37 7.60
C ALA A 204 -14.41 -6.39 8.64
N GLY A 205 -14.00 -6.26 9.91
CA GLY A 205 -14.35 -7.14 11.02
C GLY A 205 -13.64 -8.48 10.96
N LEU A 206 -12.48 -8.51 10.34
CA LEU A 206 -11.58 -9.64 10.31
C LEU A 206 -10.53 -9.52 11.41
N ASN A 207 -9.98 -10.66 11.81
CA ASN A 207 -8.77 -10.66 12.64
C ASN A 207 -7.55 -10.58 11.71
N ALA A 208 -6.77 -9.50 11.82
CA ALA A 208 -5.60 -9.29 10.95
C ALA A 208 -4.59 -10.45 11.02
N ALA A 209 -4.36 -11.04 12.20
CA ALA A 209 -3.47 -12.19 12.35
C ALA A 209 -4.01 -13.45 11.68
N GLU A 210 -5.34 -13.68 11.72
CA GLU A 210 -5.97 -14.79 11.01
C GLU A 210 -5.92 -14.59 9.50
N LEU A 211 -6.10 -13.35 9.03
CA LEU A 211 -5.95 -13.01 7.62
C LEU A 211 -4.52 -13.30 7.14
N ILE A 212 -3.50 -12.88 7.87
CA ILE A 212 -2.08 -13.15 7.56
C ILE A 212 -1.84 -14.66 7.44
N ARG A 213 -2.34 -15.47 8.38
CA ARG A 213 -2.22 -16.94 8.32
C ARG A 213 -2.95 -17.53 7.12
N LEU A 214 -4.14 -17.03 6.80
CA LEU A 214 -4.95 -17.47 5.67
C LEU A 214 -4.28 -17.17 4.32
N VAL A 215 -3.72 -15.97 4.18
CA VAL A 215 -2.96 -15.53 2.99
C VAL A 215 -1.69 -16.38 2.82
N GLY A 216 -0.99 -16.67 3.91
CA GLY A 216 0.17 -17.57 3.92
C GLY A 216 1.28 -17.09 2.98
N SER A 217 1.77 -17.97 2.11
CA SER A 217 2.88 -17.69 1.18
C SER A 217 2.56 -16.65 0.09
N ARG A 218 1.27 -16.29 -0.08
CA ARG A 218 0.84 -15.22 -1.00
C ARG A 218 1.12 -13.83 -0.42
N LEU A 219 1.41 -13.71 0.88
CA LEU A 219 1.76 -12.43 1.52
C LEU A 219 3.08 -11.91 0.95
N LYS A 220 3.05 -10.74 0.32
CA LYS A 220 4.20 -10.11 -0.34
C LYS A 220 4.47 -8.69 0.13
N ALA A 221 3.47 -8.01 0.63
CA ALA A 221 3.55 -6.66 1.14
C ALA A 221 2.66 -6.52 2.38
N THR A 222 2.91 -5.51 3.20
CA THR A 222 2.06 -5.16 4.34
C THR A 222 1.84 -3.66 4.39
N HIS A 223 0.63 -3.27 4.80
CA HIS A 223 0.32 -1.96 5.35
C HIS A 223 -0.07 -2.12 6.82
N ILE A 224 0.65 -1.41 7.66
CA ILE A 224 0.57 -1.56 9.13
C ILE A 224 -0.01 -0.30 9.71
N ASP A 225 -1.19 -0.42 10.22
CA ASP A 225 -1.94 0.61 10.91
C ASP A 225 -2.97 -0.02 11.85
N ASP A 226 -3.64 0.78 12.66
CA ASP A 226 -4.64 0.36 13.63
C ASP A 226 -5.90 1.20 13.50
N ASN A 227 -7.00 0.70 14.02
CA ASN A 227 -8.27 1.41 14.17
C ASN A 227 -9.17 0.71 15.19
N PHE A 228 -10.38 1.21 15.40
CA PHE A 228 -11.36 0.62 16.31
C PHE A 228 -12.42 -0.25 15.61
N ALA A 229 -12.14 -0.69 14.36
CA ALA A 229 -13.07 -1.45 13.52
C ALA A 229 -14.33 -0.68 13.09
N ASP A 230 -14.32 0.62 13.18
CA ASP A 230 -15.45 1.49 12.81
C ASP A 230 -15.18 2.41 11.63
N GLU A 231 -13.99 2.95 11.54
CA GLU A 231 -13.54 3.82 10.45
C GLU A 231 -12.09 3.47 10.08
N ASP A 232 -11.75 3.70 8.84
CA ASP A 232 -10.41 3.54 8.30
C ASP A 232 -9.53 4.74 8.69
N THR A 233 -9.02 4.69 9.92
CA THR A 233 -8.38 5.84 10.55
C THR A 233 -6.87 5.82 10.52
N HIS A 234 -6.25 4.75 10.05
CA HIS A 234 -4.80 4.57 9.96
C HIS A 234 -4.05 5.06 11.22
N LEU A 235 -4.49 4.59 12.40
CA LEU A 235 -3.87 4.92 13.67
C LEU A 235 -2.55 4.19 13.85
N VAL A 236 -1.73 4.75 14.73
CA VAL A 236 -0.52 4.08 15.20
C VAL A 236 -0.89 2.78 15.92
N PRO A 237 -0.17 1.66 15.71
CA PRO A 237 -0.36 0.43 16.48
C PRO A 237 -0.48 0.65 17.99
N PHE A 238 -1.39 -0.07 18.64
CA PHE A 238 -1.84 0.06 20.04
C PHE A 238 -2.73 1.28 20.35
N TYR A 239 -3.01 2.14 19.35
CA TYR A 239 -3.99 3.23 19.51
C TYR A 239 -5.40 2.81 19.07
N GLY A 240 -5.55 1.64 18.44
CA GLY A 240 -6.80 0.96 18.14
C GLY A 240 -6.99 -0.30 18.98
N ASN A 241 -7.56 -1.34 18.36
CA ASN A 241 -7.91 -2.58 19.05
C ASN A 241 -7.32 -3.86 18.40
N ILE A 242 -6.38 -3.73 17.47
CA ILE A 242 -5.70 -4.87 16.85
C ILE A 242 -4.76 -5.55 17.85
N ASN A 243 -4.75 -6.88 17.84
CA ASN A 243 -3.85 -7.65 18.71
C ASN A 243 -2.46 -7.81 18.06
N TRP A 244 -1.58 -6.86 18.34
CA TRP A 244 -0.25 -6.79 17.73
C TRP A 244 0.67 -7.97 18.08
N LYS A 245 0.48 -8.61 19.24
CA LYS A 245 1.20 -9.84 19.57
C LYS A 245 0.82 -10.98 18.63
N GLU A 246 -0.45 -11.15 18.34
CA GLU A 246 -0.91 -12.18 17.39
C GLU A 246 -0.52 -11.85 15.96
N VAL A 247 -0.50 -10.56 15.56
CA VAL A 247 -0.01 -10.12 14.24
C VAL A 247 1.46 -10.47 14.08
N SER A 248 2.32 -10.10 15.03
CA SER A 248 3.76 -10.42 15.01
C SER A 248 4.00 -11.93 14.90
N LYS A 249 3.27 -12.71 15.69
CA LYS A 249 3.34 -14.17 15.65
C LYS A 249 2.90 -14.74 14.31
N ALA A 250 1.80 -14.25 13.73
CA ALA A 250 1.30 -14.68 12.43
C ALA A 250 2.29 -14.41 11.30
N LEU A 251 2.91 -13.21 11.27
CA LEU A 251 3.96 -12.87 10.30
C LEU A 251 5.15 -13.84 10.39
N SER A 252 5.56 -14.18 11.62
CA SER A 252 6.63 -15.17 11.86
C SER A 252 6.22 -16.59 11.39
N GLU A 253 5.00 -17.01 11.68
CA GLU A 253 4.46 -18.35 11.32
C GLU A 253 4.39 -18.56 9.81
N VAL A 254 4.05 -17.51 9.03
CA VAL A 254 4.02 -17.58 7.57
C VAL A 254 5.37 -17.32 6.91
N GLY A 255 6.41 -17.00 7.71
CA GLY A 255 7.76 -16.74 7.21
C GLY A 255 7.88 -15.44 6.40
N TYR A 256 7.08 -14.43 6.74
CA TYR A 256 7.15 -13.13 6.06
C TYR A 256 8.46 -12.41 6.40
N ASP A 257 9.22 -12.00 5.39
CA ASP A 257 10.54 -11.39 5.53
C ASP A 257 10.72 -10.07 4.75
N ASN A 258 9.65 -9.60 4.06
CA ASN A 258 9.64 -8.29 3.42
C ASN A 258 9.42 -7.16 4.44
N ASP A 259 9.07 -5.96 3.97
CA ASP A 259 8.95 -4.78 4.83
C ASP A 259 7.73 -4.85 5.77
N PHE A 260 7.93 -4.47 7.02
CA PHE A 260 6.89 -4.10 7.96
C PHE A 260 6.61 -2.62 7.74
N SER A 261 5.71 -2.33 6.78
CA SER A 261 5.50 -1.00 6.23
C SER A 261 4.36 -0.28 6.91
N PHE A 262 4.66 0.77 7.64
CA PHE A 262 3.64 1.62 8.25
C PHE A 262 2.91 2.46 7.21
N GLU A 263 1.58 2.41 7.21
CA GLU A 263 0.70 3.30 6.46
C GLU A 263 -0.21 4.07 7.43
N LEU A 264 0.31 5.17 7.96
CA LEU A 264 -0.36 5.93 9.01
C LEU A 264 -0.86 7.27 8.50
N CYS A 265 -2.00 7.73 9.03
CA CYS A 265 -2.39 9.12 8.93
C CYS A 265 -1.42 10.01 9.71
N TRP A 266 -1.06 11.15 9.12
CA TRP A 266 -0.23 12.12 9.82
C TRP A 266 -1.05 12.82 10.91
N PRO A 267 -0.59 12.82 12.17
CA PRO A 267 -1.27 13.57 13.22
C PRO A 267 -1.02 15.07 13.06
N ASP A 268 -1.97 15.89 13.48
CA ASP A 268 -1.80 17.34 13.57
C ASP A 268 -0.94 17.70 14.78
N ILE A 269 0.38 17.49 14.64
CA ILE A 269 1.38 17.79 15.65
C ILE A 269 2.29 18.93 15.21
N PRO A 270 2.85 19.72 16.15
CA PRO A 270 3.85 20.73 15.83
C PRO A 270 5.06 20.15 15.10
N LEU A 271 5.60 20.89 14.13
CA LEU A 271 6.78 20.48 13.37
C LEU A 271 7.97 20.09 14.26
N SER A 272 8.13 20.76 15.40
CA SER A 272 9.18 20.45 16.39
C SER A 272 9.04 19.06 17.03
N ALA A 273 7.88 18.42 16.92
CA ALA A 273 7.62 17.07 17.45
C ALA A 273 7.83 15.96 16.42
N THR A 274 7.98 16.30 15.13
CA THR A 274 8.06 15.35 14.01
C THR A 274 9.14 14.29 14.21
N ASP A 275 10.36 14.70 14.50
CA ASP A 275 11.49 13.77 14.68
C ASP A 275 11.24 12.79 15.83
N SER A 276 10.67 13.27 16.94
CA SER A 276 10.33 12.42 18.09
C SER A 276 9.21 11.45 17.76
N TYR A 277 8.22 11.89 17.01
CA TYR A 277 7.10 11.07 16.56
C TYR A 277 7.58 9.94 15.63
N LEU A 278 8.37 10.25 14.61
CA LEU A 278 8.91 9.25 13.68
C LEU A 278 9.83 8.24 14.39
N LYS A 279 10.68 8.70 15.34
CA LYS A 279 11.49 7.79 16.18
C LYS A 279 10.64 6.88 17.03
N PHE A 280 9.53 7.39 17.56
CA PHE A 280 8.57 6.58 18.31
C PHE A 280 7.97 5.49 17.43
N ILE A 281 7.50 5.82 16.21
CA ILE A 281 6.94 4.86 15.26
C ILE A 281 7.97 3.78 14.91
N HIS A 282 9.19 4.17 14.57
CA HIS A 282 10.26 3.21 14.29
C HIS A 282 10.52 2.26 15.47
N THR A 283 10.66 2.81 16.70
CA THR A 283 10.88 2.02 17.89
C THR A 283 9.73 1.06 18.18
N LEU A 284 8.49 1.53 17.93
CA LEU A 284 7.30 0.71 18.11
C LEU A 284 7.26 -0.45 17.11
N GLY A 285 7.61 -0.21 15.85
CA GLY A 285 7.71 -1.26 14.82
C GLY A 285 8.72 -2.33 15.20
N GLN A 286 9.91 -1.93 15.65
CA GLN A 286 10.91 -2.88 16.14
C GLN A 286 10.37 -3.70 17.33
N SER A 287 9.70 -3.04 18.26
CA SER A 287 9.12 -3.71 19.42
C SER A 287 8.03 -4.73 19.02
N ILE A 288 7.20 -4.42 18.02
CA ILE A 288 6.17 -5.34 17.51
C ILE A 288 6.83 -6.57 16.86
N ILE A 289 7.84 -6.37 16.01
CA ILE A 289 8.56 -7.46 15.34
C ILE A 289 9.18 -8.41 16.38
N ASP A 290 9.58 -7.90 17.54
CA ASP A 290 10.22 -8.66 18.60
C ASP A 290 9.21 -9.34 19.58
N LEU A 291 7.90 -9.12 19.44
CA LEU A 291 6.85 -9.72 20.29
C LEU A 291 6.65 -11.25 20.09
N LYS A 292 7.42 -11.90 19.26
CA LYS A 292 7.33 -13.33 18.85
C LYS A 292 7.04 -14.29 19.98
#